data_82627b2ac7f351e091a2f3508694e094
#
_entry.id   82627b2ac7f351e091a2f3508694e094
#
_cell.length_a   1.000
_cell.length_b   1.000
_cell.length_c   1.000
_cell.angle_alpha   90.00
_cell.angle_beta   90.00
_cell.angle_gamma   90.00
#
_symmetry.space_group_name_H-M   'P 1'
#
loop_
_entity.id
_entity.type
_entity.pdbx_description
1 polymer ?
#
loop_
_entity_poly.entity_id
_entity_poly.type
_entity_poly.pdbx_seq_one_letter_code
_entity_poly.pdbx_strand_id
1 'polypeptide(L)'
;ARDRLCDPAIEVSAHYLIAEDGRIWQLVDEERRAWHAGVGAWMDVRDVNSASIGIELANDGASPFAAPLMDSLAWLIDDVRTRWVIPKQRILGHSDIAPGRKIDPGPRLDWRRLSIGGRAIWPDMLGESVDLEEGLHRIGYRAGSVEQQLAAFRLRFRPGVQGPATETDRRAVGAVVSLSEALV
;
A
#
# COMPACT_ATOMS: atom_id res chain seq x y z
N ALA A 1 14.24 -3.94 13.43
CA ALA A 1 13.94 -3.14 12.21
C ALA A 1 14.86 -1.92 12.13
N ARG A 2 14.86 -1.01 13.13
CA ARG A 2 15.62 0.25 13.12
C ARG A 2 17.10 0.06 12.76
N ASP A 3 17.81 -0.80 13.47
CA ASP A 3 19.26 -0.98 13.31
C ASP A 3 19.60 -1.48 11.89
N ARG A 4 18.72 -2.29 11.28
CA ARG A 4 18.86 -2.73 9.90
C ARG A 4 18.66 -1.60 8.88
N LEU A 5 17.69 -0.71 9.12
CA LEU A 5 17.43 0.44 8.23
C LEU A 5 18.48 1.55 8.37
N CYS A 6 19.26 1.54 9.45
CA CYS A 6 20.36 2.47 9.71
C CYS A 6 21.74 1.89 9.40
N ASP A 7 21.83 0.63 8.96
CA ASP A 7 23.10 -0.02 8.62
C ASP A 7 23.48 0.29 7.16
N PRO A 8 24.58 1.04 6.94
CA PRO A 8 25.01 1.39 5.58
C PRO A 8 25.46 0.20 4.73
N ALA A 9 25.73 -0.97 5.35
CA ALA A 9 26.06 -2.19 4.63
C ALA A 9 24.82 -2.89 4.04
N ILE A 10 23.62 -2.49 4.48
CA ILE A 10 22.35 -3.03 4.00
C ILE A 10 21.72 -1.95 3.12
N GLU A 11 21.78 -2.12 1.81
CA GLU A 11 21.28 -1.16 0.81
C GLU A 11 19.76 -1.02 0.81
N VAL A 12 19.15 -0.80 2.01
CA VAL A 12 17.73 -0.51 2.20
C VAL A 12 17.55 0.63 3.20
N SER A 13 16.63 1.52 2.93
CA SER A 13 16.27 2.62 3.84
C SER A 13 14.79 2.96 3.67
N ALA A 14 14.21 3.65 4.64
CA ALA A 14 12.85 4.19 4.57
C ALA A 14 12.85 5.61 5.12
N HIS A 15 11.86 6.42 4.75
CA HIS A 15 11.74 7.77 5.31
C HIS A 15 11.32 7.70 6.77
N TYR A 16 10.41 6.80 7.09
CA TYR A 16 9.87 6.63 8.43
C TYR A 16 9.82 5.16 8.86
N LEU A 17 9.97 4.96 10.16
CA LEU A 17 9.71 3.69 10.85
C LEU A 17 8.76 3.96 12.00
N ILE A 18 7.70 3.16 12.12
CA ILE A 18 6.76 3.18 13.24
C ILE A 18 6.89 1.88 14.04
N ALA A 19 7.15 2.00 15.35
CA ALA A 19 7.19 0.85 16.26
C ALA A 19 5.80 0.40 16.69
N GLU A 20 5.70 -0.79 17.29
CA GLU A 20 4.44 -1.33 17.84
C GLU A 20 3.83 -0.44 18.92
N ASP A 21 4.66 0.26 19.70
CA ASP A 21 4.22 1.20 20.73
C ASP A 21 3.82 2.58 20.18
N GLY A 22 3.85 2.76 18.86
CA GLY A 22 3.50 4.00 18.18
C GLY A 22 4.61 5.02 18.05
N ARG A 23 5.84 4.76 18.53
CA ARG A 23 6.96 5.68 18.31
C ARG A 23 7.30 5.76 16.82
N ILE A 24 7.50 7.00 16.33
CA ILE A 24 7.88 7.30 14.96
C ILE A 24 9.35 7.75 14.94
N TRP A 25 10.12 7.20 14.02
CA TRP A 25 11.44 7.72 13.66
C TRP A 25 11.42 8.19 12.22
N GLN A 26 11.89 9.40 11.98
CA GLN A 26 12.29 9.84 10.66
C GLN A 26 13.76 9.44 10.45
N LEU A 27 14.02 8.65 9.42
CA LEU A 27 15.34 8.10 9.11
C LEU A 27 15.96 8.79 7.89
N VAL A 28 15.13 9.21 6.96
CA VAL A 28 15.52 9.94 5.74
C VAL A 28 14.59 11.14 5.58
N ASP A 29 15.13 12.28 5.18
CA ASP A 29 14.33 13.47 4.86
C ASP A 29 13.40 13.18 3.68
N GLU A 30 12.17 13.68 3.71
CA GLU A 30 11.14 13.42 2.68
C GLU A 30 11.54 13.89 1.27
N GLU A 31 12.40 14.91 1.17
CA GLU A 31 12.91 15.43 -0.10
C GLU A 31 14.04 14.56 -0.69
N ARG A 32 14.54 13.60 0.08
CA ARG A 32 15.61 12.71 -0.36
C ARG A 32 15.06 11.36 -0.81
N ARG A 33 15.80 10.71 -1.68
CA ARG A 33 15.50 9.34 -2.09
C ARG A 33 15.80 8.36 -0.95
N ALA A 34 14.84 7.49 -0.62
CA ALA A 34 15.06 6.32 0.21
C ALA A 34 14.88 5.02 -0.60
N TRP A 35 15.51 3.93 -0.17
CA TRP A 35 15.55 2.64 -0.87
C TRP A 35 14.62 1.64 -0.19
N HIS A 36 13.29 1.84 -0.35
CA HIS A 36 12.24 1.06 0.33
C HIS A 36 11.36 0.23 -0.61
N ALA A 37 11.25 0.62 -1.89
CA ALA A 37 10.36 -0.02 -2.84
C ALA A 37 11.02 -1.15 -3.65
N GLY A 38 12.35 -1.06 -3.89
CA GLY A 38 13.04 -1.95 -4.80
C GLY A 38 12.47 -1.86 -6.23
N VAL A 39 12.51 -2.97 -6.97
CA VAL A 39 11.90 -3.05 -8.30
C VAL A 39 10.39 -3.12 -8.15
N GLY A 40 9.67 -2.17 -8.75
CA GLY A 40 8.22 -2.08 -8.71
C GLY A 40 7.69 -1.02 -9.67
N ALA A 41 6.37 -0.94 -9.79
CA ALA A 41 5.72 0.06 -10.63
C ALA A 41 4.30 0.35 -10.15
N TRP A 42 3.85 1.59 -10.33
CA TRP A 42 2.46 1.98 -10.10
C TRP A 42 2.05 3.06 -11.10
N MET A 43 0.96 2.85 -11.81
CA MET A 43 0.56 3.72 -12.93
C MET A 43 1.76 3.92 -13.89
N ASP A 44 2.16 5.15 -14.15
CA ASP A 44 3.29 5.47 -15.04
C ASP A 44 4.65 5.57 -14.31
N VAL A 45 4.63 5.42 -12.97
CA VAL A 45 5.84 5.49 -12.14
C VAL A 45 6.58 4.16 -12.15
N ARG A 46 7.86 4.17 -12.57
CA ARG A 46 8.79 3.02 -12.56
C ARG A 46 9.85 3.13 -11.48
N ASP A 47 10.30 4.34 -11.18
CA ASP A 47 11.20 4.61 -10.06
C ASP A 47 10.39 5.05 -8.84
N VAL A 48 9.79 4.05 -8.16
CA VAL A 48 8.94 4.29 -6.99
C VAL A 48 9.73 4.86 -5.82
N ASN A 49 11.02 4.50 -5.68
CA ASN A 49 11.88 5.04 -4.62
C ASN A 49 12.04 6.56 -4.69
N SER A 50 12.09 7.13 -5.90
CA SER A 50 12.23 8.58 -6.10
C SER A 50 10.91 9.33 -6.11
N ALA A 51 9.78 8.63 -6.20
CA ALA A 51 8.46 9.22 -6.38
C ALA A 51 7.51 8.96 -5.19
N SER A 52 8.05 8.46 -4.08
CA SER A 52 7.21 8.13 -2.92
C SER A 52 7.94 8.27 -1.58
N ILE A 53 7.15 8.38 -0.53
CA ILE A 53 7.61 8.36 0.86
C ILE A 53 7.34 6.96 1.41
N GLY A 54 8.40 6.25 1.83
CA GLY A 54 8.30 4.92 2.42
C GLY A 54 8.15 4.97 3.93
N ILE A 55 7.16 4.25 4.44
CA ILE A 55 6.87 4.09 5.87
C ILE A 55 6.96 2.61 6.21
N GLU A 56 7.92 2.23 7.03
CA GLU A 56 8.07 0.89 7.57
C GLU A 56 7.27 0.74 8.87
N LEU A 57 6.55 -0.37 9.01
CA LEU A 57 5.72 -0.67 10.17
C LEU A 57 6.29 -1.89 10.90
N ALA A 58 6.58 -1.76 12.20
CA ALA A 58 7.09 -2.87 13.00
C ALA A 58 5.95 -3.87 13.30
N ASN A 59 5.92 -4.95 12.53
CA ASN A 59 4.98 -6.06 12.67
C ASN A 59 5.61 -7.35 12.16
N ASP A 60 5.17 -8.49 12.64
CA ASP A 60 5.65 -9.83 12.22
C ASP A 60 5.03 -10.32 10.90
N GLY A 61 4.08 -9.57 10.34
CA GLY A 61 3.34 -9.92 9.12
C GLY A 61 2.20 -10.93 9.32
N ALA A 62 2.07 -11.52 10.49
CA ALA A 62 1.07 -12.53 10.83
C ALA A 62 0.02 -12.02 11.83
N SER A 63 0.44 -11.19 12.77
CA SER A 63 -0.41 -10.61 13.82
C SER A 63 -1.14 -9.34 13.32
N PRO A 64 -2.29 -9.00 13.91
CA PRO A 64 -2.89 -7.68 13.71
C PRO A 64 -1.90 -6.57 14.14
N PHE A 65 -1.94 -5.44 13.44
CA PHE A 65 -1.13 -4.28 13.80
C PHE A 65 -1.62 -3.67 15.12
N ALA A 66 -0.69 -3.34 16.01
CA ALA A 66 -1.00 -2.74 17.30
C ALA A 66 -1.75 -1.41 17.17
N ALA A 67 -2.71 -1.14 18.05
CA ALA A 67 -3.51 0.08 17.97
C ALA A 67 -2.67 1.37 18.05
N PRO A 68 -1.64 1.49 18.92
CA PRO A 68 -0.77 2.67 18.95
C PRO A 68 -0.01 2.87 17.63
N LEU A 69 0.44 1.80 16.98
CA LEU A 69 1.09 1.87 15.68
C LEU A 69 0.12 2.40 14.60
N MET A 70 -1.12 1.87 14.58
CA MET A 70 -2.14 2.31 13.62
C MET A 70 -2.57 3.77 13.83
N ASP A 71 -2.61 4.24 15.09
CA ASP A 71 -2.88 5.65 15.40
C ASP A 71 -1.76 6.55 14.90
N SER A 72 -0.51 6.15 15.13
CA SER A 72 0.66 6.87 14.65
C SER A 72 0.77 6.87 13.13
N LEU A 73 0.43 5.75 12.47
CA LEU A 73 0.36 5.67 11.02
C LEU A 73 -0.69 6.64 10.46
N ALA A 74 -1.87 6.67 11.07
CA ALA A 74 -2.95 7.58 10.66
C ALA A 74 -2.51 9.04 10.79
N TRP A 75 -1.91 9.40 11.93
CA TRP A 75 -1.37 10.73 12.16
C TRP A 75 -0.27 11.08 11.15
N LEU A 76 0.69 10.19 10.91
CA LEU A 76 1.80 10.43 10.00
C LEU A 76 1.33 10.61 8.55
N ILE A 77 0.34 9.81 8.10
CA ILE A 77 -0.25 9.98 6.76
C ILE A 77 -0.86 11.38 6.63
N ASP A 78 -1.62 11.85 7.63
CA ASP A 78 -2.21 13.19 7.59
C ASP A 78 -1.11 14.27 7.59
N ASP A 79 -0.09 14.13 8.43
CA ASP A 79 1.02 15.07 8.55
C ASP A 79 1.82 15.17 7.24
N VAL A 80 2.18 14.04 6.63
CA VAL A 80 2.85 14.00 5.31
C VAL A 80 1.98 14.65 4.24
N ARG A 81 0.68 14.39 4.23
CA ARG A 81 -0.26 14.95 3.26
C ARG A 81 -0.49 16.46 3.42
N THR A 82 -0.11 17.07 4.52
CA THR A 82 -0.10 18.55 4.64
C THR A 82 1.04 19.18 3.84
N ARG A 83 2.15 18.46 3.65
CA ARG A 83 3.34 18.92 2.91
C ARG A 83 3.31 18.50 1.45
N TRP A 84 2.78 17.32 1.17
CA TRP A 84 2.76 16.73 -0.17
C TRP A 84 1.31 16.49 -0.61
N VAL A 85 1.00 16.89 -1.84
CA VAL A 85 -0.33 16.63 -2.43
C VAL A 85 -0.43 15.14 -2.83
N ILE A 86 -0.69 14.28 -1.84
CA ILE A 86 -0.82 12.84 -2.04
C ILE A 86 -2.30 12.46 -1.92
N PRO A 87 -2.96 12.08 -3.02
CA PRO A 87 -4.35 11.65 -2.96
C PRO A 87 -4.47 10.28 -2.28
N LYS A 88 -5.61 10.02 -1.64
CA LYS A 88 -5.83 8.81 -0.83
C LYS A 88 -5.72 7.49 -1.61
N GLN A 89 -5.95 7.50 -2.92
CA GLN A 89 -5.77 6.34 -3.80
C GLN A 89 -4.30 6.01 -4.06
N ARG A 90 -3.37 6.89 -3.67
CA ARG A 90 -1.91 6.65 -3.72
C ARG A 90 -1.29 6.29 -2.37
N ILE A 91 -2.10 5.95 -1.38
CA ILE A 91 -1.64 5.29 -0.16
C ILE A 91 -1.67 3.79 -0.43
N LEU A 92 -0.49 3.20 -0.61
CA LEU A 92 -0.28 1.88 -1.18
C LEU A 92 0.47 0.96 -0.23
N GLY A 93 0.25 -0.35 -0.36
CA GLY A 93 1.11 -1.37 0.21
C GLY A 93 2.29 -1.68 -0.72
N HIS A 94 3.36 -2.24 -0.19
CA HIS A 94 4.49 -2.71 -1.00
C HIS A 94 4.05 -3.79 -1.98
N SER A 95 3.11 -4.64 -1.59
CA SER A 95 2.47 -5.63 -2.47
C SER A 95 1.76 -5.00 -3.67
N ASP A 96 1.20 -3.80 -3.55
CA ASP A 96 0.50 -3.14 -4.66
C ASP A 96 1.47 -2.74 -5.78
N ILE A 97 2.66 -2.24 -5.42
CA ILE A 97 3.68 -1.79 -6.36
C ILE A 97 4.60 -2.90 -6.88
N ALA A 98 4.65 -4.03 -6.18
CA ALA A 98 5.53 -5.16 -6.47
C ALA A 98 4.83 -6.53 -6.38
N PRO A 99 3.71 -6.74 -7.09
CA PRO A 99 2.97 -7.99 -7.10
C PRO A 99 3.86 -9.21 -7.38
N GLY A 100 3.64 -10.30 -6.66
CA GLY A 100 4.43 -11.53 -6.78
C GLY A 100 5.82 -11.49 -6.15
N ARG A 101 6.38 -10.29 -5.88
CA ARG A 101 7.68 -10.12 -5.21
C ARG A 101 7.52 -9.78 -3.72
N LYS A 102 6.47 -9.05 -3.38
CA LYS A 102 6.19 -8.56 -2.03
C LYS A 102 4.76 -8.88 -1.61
N ILE A 103 4.60 -9.11 -0.31
CA ILE A 103 3.30 -9.37 0.31
C ILE A 103 2.97 -8.37 1.43
N ASP A 104 3.96 -7.59 1.88
CA ASP A 104 3.78 -6.58 2.94
C ASP A 104 2.97 -5.37 2.44
N PRO A 105 2.19 -4.74 3.31
CA PRO A 105 2.01 -4.96 4.74
C PRO A 105 1.17 -6.20 5.09
N GLY A 106 0.70 -6.98 4.11
CA GLY A 106 -0.08 -8.19 4.29
C GLY A 106 -1.56 -7.93 4.60
N PRO A 107 -2.33 -9.03 4.80
CA PRO A 107 -3.78 -8.97 4.93
C PRO A 107 -4.26 -8.49 6.32
N ARG A 108 -3.35 -8.22 7.26
CA ARG A 108 -3.66 -7.84 8.64
C ARG A 108 -3.62 -6.33 8.89
N LEU A 109 -3.13 -5.52 7.93
CA LEU A 109 -3.23 -4.06 8.04
C LEU A 109 -4.70 -3.64 7.90
N ASP A 110 -5.18 -2.84 8.84
CA ASP A 110 -6.57 -2.36 8.84
C ASP A 110 -6.75 -1.17 7.88
N TRP A 111 -6.78 -1.50 6.58
CA TRP A 111 -7.03 -0.55 5.51
C TRP A 111 -8.39 0.15 5.64
N ARG A 112 -9.40 -0.57 6.19
CA ARG A 112 -10.73 -0.02 6.39
C ARG A 112 -10.72 1.10 7.42
N ARG A 113 -9.98 0.94 8.52
CA ARG A 113 -9.77 2.01 9.53
C ARG A 113 -9.14 3.25 8.90
N LEU A 114 -8.11 3.08 8.06
CA LEU A 114 -7.49 4.20 7.33
C LEU A 114 -8.48 4.88 6.39
N SER A 115 -9.33 4.12 5.73
CA SER A 115 -10.35 4.62 4.80
C SER A 115 -11.45 5.41 5.51
N ILE A 116 -11.95 4.95 6.65
CA ILE A 116 -12.93 5.67 7.48
C ILE A 116 -12.37 7.05 7.87
N GLY A 117 -11.06 7.14 8.15
CA GLY A 117 -10.38 8.41 8.40
C GLY A 117 -10.03 9.23 7.14
N GLY A 118 -10.47 8.82 5.94
CA GLY A 118 -10.21 9.54 4.69
C GLY A 118 -8.78 9.40 4.15
N ARG A 119 -7.99 8.46 4.66
CA ARG A 119 -6.55 8.30 4.36
C ARG A 119 -6.27 7.29 3.26
N ALA A 120 -7.15 6.33 3.04
CA ALA A 120 -7.01 5.31 2.01
C ALA A 120 -8.35 5.10 1.30
N ILE A 121 -8.35 4.36 0.19
CA ILE A 121 -9.59 3.93 -0.45
C ILE A 121 -9.98 2.53 0.05
N TRP A 122 -11.30 2.35 0.21
CA TRP A 122 -11.92 1.07 0.54
C TRP A 122 -13.36 1.08 0.02
N PRO A 123 -13.77 0.14 -0.84
CA PRO A 123 -15.14 0.09 -1.33
C PRO A 123 -16.06 -0.51 -0.25
N ASP A 124 -17.19 0.14 0.01
CA ASP A 124 -18.20 -0.36 0.94
C ASP A 124 -19.08 -1.45 0.33
N MET A 125 -19.19 -1.47 -1.00
CA MET A 125 -20.01 -2.41 -1.77
C MET A 125 -19.27 -2.90 -3.01
N LEU A 126 -19.73 -4.01 -3.57
CA LEU A 126 -19.25 -4.47 -4.89
C LEU A 126 -19.80 -3.55 -5.99
N GLY A 127 -18.95 -3.25 -6.96
CA GLY A 127 -19.30 -2.47 -8.14
C GLY A 127 -19.81 -3.32 -9.29
N GLU A 128 -19.84 -2.71 -10.48
CA GLU A 128 -20.07 -3.42 -11.73
C GLU A 128 -18.89 -4.37 -12.03
N SER A 129 -19.20 -5.45 -12.74
CA SER A 129 -18.18 -6.38 -13.21
C SER A 129 -17.34 -5.74 -14.31
N VAL A 130 -16.04 -5.87 -14.21
CA VAL A 130 -15.08 -5.36 -15.21
C VAL A 130 -14.18 -6.48 -15.72
N ASP A 131 -13.56 -6.27 -16.87
CA ASP A 131 -12.43 -7.12 -17.25
C ASP A 131 -11.33 -7.00 -16.17
N LEU A 132 -10.78 -8.14 -15.76
CA LEU A 132 -9.89 -8.18 -14.61
C LEU A 132 -8.57 -7.45 -14.88
N GLU A 133 -7.95 -7.70 -16.02
CA GLU A 133 -6.66 -7.09 -16.37
C GLU A 133 -6.82 -5.59 -16.60
N GLU A 134 -7.81 -5.19 -17.37
CA GLU A 134 -8.13 -3.78 -17.61
C GLU A 134 -8.43 -3.05 -16.30
N GLY A 135 -9.28 -3.64 -15.44
CA GLY A 135 -9.64 -3.04 -14.15
C GLY A 135 -8.47 -2.87 -13.21
N LEU A 136 -7.59 -3.89 -13.08
CA LEU A 136 -6.36 -3.79 -12.29
C LEU A 136 -5.42 -2.70 -12.85
N HIS A 137 -5.30 -2.60 -14.17
CA HIS A 137 -4.52 -1.55 -14.80
C HIS A 137 -5.11 -0.15 -14.56
N ARG A 138 -6.43 0.01 -14.58
CA ARG A 138 -7.10 1.29 -14.28
C ARG A 138 -6.88 1.71 -12.82
N ILE A 139 -6.82 0.77 -11.87
CA ILE A 139 -6.45 1.05 -10.48
C ILE A 139 -5.01 1.54 -10.39
N GLY A 140 -4.09 0.96 -11.16
CA GLY A 140 -2.68 1.36 -11.18
C GLY A 140 -1.66 0.23 -11.21
N TYR A 141 -2.08 -1.03 -11.09
CA TYR A 141 -1.17 -2.18 -11.14
C TYR A 141 -0.44 -2.25 -12.49
N ARG A 142 0.89 -2.43 -12.47
CA ARG A 142 1.74 -2.46 -13.68
C ARG A 142 2.81 -3.55 -13.66
N ALA A 143 3.16 -4.05 -12.49
CA ALA A 143 4.19 -5.09 -12.33
C ALA A 143 3.54 -6.47 -12.18
N GLY A 144 4.27 -7.52 -12.55
CA GLY A 144 3.82 -8.90 -12.41
C GLY A 144 2.75 -9.35 -13.41
N SER A 145 2.34 -10.61 -13.34
CA SER A 145 1.21 -11.13 -14.11
C SER A 145 -0.13 -10.72 -13.52
N VAL A 146 -1.22 -10.90 -14.28
CA VAL A 146 -2.60 -10.60 -13.81
C VAL A 146 -2.94 -11.41 -12.54
N GLU A 147 -2.48 -12.65 -12.45
CA GLU A 147 -2.68 -13.50 -11.27
C GLU A 147 -1.93 -12.92 -10.04
N GLN A 148 -0.70 -12.43 -10.24
CA GLN A 148 0.08 -11.80 -9.18
C GLN A 148 -0.54 -10.47 -8.75
N GLN A 149 -1.03 -9.67 -9.69
CA GLN A 149 -1.74 -8.43 -9.41
C GLN A 149 -3.05 -8.69 -8.65
N LEU A 150 -3.83 -9.71 -9.05
CA LEU A 150 -5.02 -10.12 -8.33
C LEU A 150 -4.70 -10.60 -6.90
N ALA A 151 -3.62 -11.35 -6.73
CA ALA A 151 -3.19 -11.80 -5.40
C ALA A 151 -2.84 -10.60 -4.51
N ALA A 152 -2.10 -9.61 -5.02
CA ALA A 152 -1.78 -8.38 -4.32
C ALA A 152 -3.05 -7.55 -3.99
N PHE A 153 -3.96 -7.39 -4.95
CA PHE A 153 -5.26 -6.75 -4.75
C PHE A 153 -6.06 -7.42 -3.61
N ARG A 154 -6.08 -8.76 -3.57
CA ARG A 154 -6.78 -9.52 -2.53
C ARG A 154 -6.17 -9.34 -1.15
N LEU A 155 -4.85 -9.19 -1.02
CA LEU A 155 -4.22 -8.91 0.29
C LEU A 155 -4.84 -7.69 0.97
N ARG A 156 -5.20 -6.68 0.18
CA ARG A 156 -5.81 -5.44 0.68
C ARG A 156 -7.33 -5.51 0.72
N PHE A 157 -8.00 -5.81 -0.39
CA PHE A 157 -9.44 -5.60 -0.56
C PHE A 157 -10.30 -6.85 -0.31
N ARG A 158 -9.70 -8.03 -0.36
CA ARG A 158 -10.37 -9.33 -0.15
C ARG A 158 -9.47 -10.32 0.62
N PRO A 159 -8.98 -9.94 1.83
CA PRO A 159 -8.04 -10.77 2.56
C PRO A 159 -8.59 -12.18 2.81
N GLY A 160 -7.72 -13.20 2.63
CA GLY A 160 -8.05 -14.61 2.81
C GLY A 160 -8.61 -15.32 1.56
N VAL A 161 -8.95 -14.59 0.49
CA VAL A 161 -9.40 -15.22 -0.76
C VAL A 161 -8.21 -15.68 -1.60
N GLN A 162 -8.26 -16.94 -2.04
CA GLN A 162 -7.22 -17.57 -2.86
C GLN A 162 -7.83 -18.28 -4.08
N GLY A 163 -6.98 -18.79 -4.97
CA GLY A 163 -7.38 -19.55 -6.16
C GLY A 163 -7.72 -18.67 -7.36
N PRO A 164 -8.35 -19.25 -8.41
CA PRO A 164 -8.66 -18.55 -9.65
C PRO A 164 -9.50 -17.30 -9.46
N ALA A 165 -9.47 -16.39 -10.42
CA ALA A 165 -10.32 -15.21 -10.44
C ALA A 165 -11.80 -15.59 -10.47
N THR A 166 -12.60 -14.89 -9.66
CA THR A 166 -14.04 -15.07 -9.55
C THR A 166 -14.79 -13.84 -10.01
N GLU A 167 -16.10 -13.98 -10.24
CA GLU A 167 -16.97 -12.83 -10.54
C GLU A 167 -16.97 -11.80 -9.41
N THR A 168 -16.87 -12.24 -8.16
CA THR A 168 -16.76 -11.34 -7.02
C THR A 168 -15.47 -10.52 -7.04
N ASP A 169 -14.36 -11.08 -7.56
CA ASP A 169 -13.13 -10.30 -7.76
C ASP A 169 -13.30 -9.22 -8.81
N ARG A 170 -13.91 -9.53 -9.96
CA ARG A 170 -14.19 -8.56 -11.02
C ARG A 170 -15.04 -7.40 -10.52
N ARG A 171 -16.05 -7.69 -9.73
CA ARG A 171 -16.93 -6.68 -9.12
C ARG A 171 -16.23 -5.88 -8.02
N ALA A 172 -15.35 -6.51 -7.23
CA ALA A 172 -14.53 -5.80 -6.25
C ALA A 172 -13.53 -4.84 -6.93
N VAL A 173 -12.89 -5.30 -8.01
CA VAL A 173 -12.01 -4.47 -8.84
C VAL A 173 -12.80 -3.30 -9.43
N GLY A 174 -13.99 -3.54 -9.99
CA GLY A 174 -14.86 -2.49 -10.53
C GLY A 174 -15.25 -1.43 -9.49
N ALA A 175 -15.52 -1.83 -8.24
CA ALA A 175 -15.77 -0.90 -7.15
C ALA A 175 -14.56 0.00 -6.85
N VAL A 176 -13.35 -0.57 -6.82
CA VAL A 176 -12.12 0.20 -6.56
C VAL A 176 -11.80 1.13 -7.73
N VAL A 177 -12.03 0.70 -8.98
CA VAL A 177 -11.91 1.55 -10.18
C VAL A 177 -12.78 2.78 -10.05
N SER A 178 -14.08 2.59 -9.77
CA SER A 178 -15.04 3.69 -9.64
C SER A 178 -14.65 4.67 -8.53
N LEU A 179 -14.16 4.17 -7.39
CA LEU A 179 -13.65 5.01 -6.31
C LEU A 179 -12.39 5.79 -6.71
N SER A 180 -11.49 5.19 -7.45
CA SER A 180 -10.23 5.83 -7.85
C SER A 180 -10.47 6.96 -8.86
N GLU A 181 -11.40 6.77 -9.79
CA GLU A 181 -11.74 7.74 -10.83
C GLU A 181 -12.61 8.91 -10.32
N ALA A 182 -13.47 8.67 -9.34
CA ALA A 182 -14.28 9.73 -8.72
C ALA A 182 -13.45 10.75 -7.92
N LEU A 183 -12.16 10.52 -7.74
CA LEU A 183 -11.24 11.34 -6.94
C LEU A 183 -10.20 12.10 -7.79
N VAL A 184 -10.30 12.00 -9.11
CA VAL A 184 -9.50 12.73 -10.08
C VAL A 184 -10.29 13.92 -10.59
#